data_855affbe420aaa6b578f9ac96e35ff30
#
_entry.id   855affbe420aaa6b578f9ac96e35ff30
#
_cell.length_a   1.000
_cell.length_b   1.000
_cell.length_c   1.000
_cell.angle_alpha   90.00
_cell.angle_beta   90.00
_cell.angle_gamma   90.00
#
_symmetry.space_group_name_H-M   'P 1'
#
loop_
_entity.id
_entity.type
_entity.pdbx_description
1 polymer ?
#
loop_
_entity_poly.entity_id
_entity_poly.type
_entity_poly.pdbx_seq_one_letter_code
_entity_poly.pdbx_strand_id
1 'polypeptide(L)'
;AYWGVYEMREKVDDHDFTDYYYDQDKNNLQYLKTWGGTWTEYGAPNAQPDWNTFVNYVAANPMVNQANYNQAKSEYNMGSLIDYFLLNAYVVCQDWLNWNTAWWRGMDPNGDKKKWRYTLWDMDNTFDHGTNYTGIPSSDPDASPCDPSTLGNTGGQGHVPIWNEMLTNQEFHDDYINRWQDLANGPLSCTFMIHILDSMIAVIDPEMPRQITTWGGNYAAWQS
;
A
#
# COMPACT_ATOMS: atom_id res chain seq x y z
N ALA A 1 13.18 -27.77 -21.41
CA ALA A 1 13.94 -27.50 -20.19
C ALA A 1 12.99 -26.94 -19.14
N TYR A 2 13.14 -27.33 -17.88
CA TYR A 2 12.38 -26.76 -16.76
C TYR A 2 13.13 -25.54 -16.23
N TRP A 3 12.43 -24.42 -16.12
CA TRP A 3 13.01 -23.13 -15.69
C TRP A 3 12.61 -22.71 -14.27
N GLY A 4 11.63 -23.38 -13.68
CA GLY A 4 11.15 -23.11 -12.33
C GLY A 4 9.67 -22.80 -12.24
N VAL A 5 9.22 -22.53 -11.02
CA VAL A 5 7.90 -21.98 -10.73
C VAL A 5 8.00 -20.46 -10.81
N TYR A 6 7.06 -19.82 -11.51
CA TYR A 6 7.03 -18.37 -11.71
C TYR A 6 5.66 -17.84 -11.35
N GLU A 7 5.64 -16.70 -10.71
CA GLU A 7 4.45 -15.90 -10.49
C GLU A 7 4.20 -15.01 -11.70
N MET A 8 2.94 -14.94 -12.15
CA MET A 8 2.50 -13.90 -13.09
C MET A 8 1.69 -12.88 -12.33
N ARG A 9 2.12 -11.64 -12.39
CA ARG A 9 1.43 -10.50 -11.77
C ARG A 9 1.39 -9.31 -12.70
N GLU A 10 0.40 -8.47 -12.51
CA GLU A 10 0.34 -7.18 -13.18
C GLU A 10 1.46 -6.28 -12.67
N LYS A 11 2.15 -5.62 -13.56
CA LYS A 11 3.16 -4.63 -13.20
C LYS A 11 2.47 -3.38 -12.65
N VAL A 12 2.93 -2.91 -11.51
CA VAL A 12 2.44 -1.67 -10.92
C VAL A 12 3.06 -0.48 -11.63
N ASP A 13 2.45 -0.09 -12.76
CA ASP A 13 2.81 1.10 -13.51
C ASP A 13 1.57 1.88 -13.95
N ASP A 14 1.80 2.97 -14.67
CA ASP A 14 0.80 3.94 -15.08
C ASP A 14 -0.11 3.46 -16.20
N HIS A 15 0.42 2.60 -17.08
CA HIS A 15 -0.24 2.34 -18.35
C HIS A 15 -1.47 1.45 -18.25
N ASP A 16 -1.41 0.46 -17.35
CA ASP A 16 -2.40 -0.60 -17.36
C ASP A 16 -3.54 -0.32 -16.38
N PHE A 17 -3.23 -0.12 -15.09
CA PHE A 17 -4.28 -0.04 -14.09
C PHE A 17 -4.98 1.34 -14.05
N THR A 18 -4.32 2.42 -14.41
CA THR A 18 -4.92 3.76 -14.38
C THR A 18 -5.96 3.95 -15.47
N ASP A 19 -5.71 3.44 -16.66
CA ASP A 19 -6.64 3.43 -17.78
C ASP A 19 -7.73 2.39 -17.53
N TYR A 20 -7.34 1.16 -17.23
CA TYR A 20 -8.25 0.02 -17.15
C TYR A 20 -9.24 0.11 -15.97
N TYR A 21 -8.78 0.47 -14.77
CA TYR A 21 -9.65 0.51 -13.59
C TYR A 21 -10.23 1.88 -13.28
N TYR A 22 -9.60 2.94 -13.71
CA TYR A 22 -9.97 4.30 -13.32
C TYR A 22 -10.34 5.21 -14.49
N ASP A 23 -10.29 4.70 -15.71
CA ASP A 23 -10.65 5.44 -16.94
C ASP A 23 -9.90 6.79 -17.00
N GLN A 24 -8.62 6.76 -16.61
CA GLN A 24 -7.70 7.89 -16.66
C GLN A 24 -6.81 7.76 -17.90
N ASP A 25 -6.49 8.89 -18.53
CA ASP A 25 -5.50 8.89 -19.60
C ASP A 25 -4.13 8.50 -19.02
N LYS A 26 -3.64 7.33 -19.40
CA LYS A 26 -2.33 6.80 -18.99
C LYS A 26 -1.14 7.69 -19.34
N ASN A 27 -1.33 8.64 -20.24
CA ASN A 27 -0.30 9.62 -20.62
C ASN A 27 -0.47 10.97 -19.90
N ASN A 28 -1.54 11.13 -19.12
CA ASN A 28 -1.85 12.37 -18.40
C ASN A 28 -2.22 12.09 -16.95
N LEU A 29 -1.24 11.64 -16.19
CA LEU A 29 -1.35 11.38 -14.76
C LEU A 29 -0.06 11.75 -14.02
N GLN A 30 -0.10 11.75 -12.72
CA GLN A 30 1.05 11.96 -11.85
C GLN A 30 1.26 10.70 -11.04
N TYR A 31 2.45 10.12 -11.12
CA TYR A 31 2.78 8.87 -10.45
C TYR A 31 4.15 8.97 -9.77
N LEU A 32 4.15 8.79 -8.47
CA LEU A 32 5.31 8.88 -7.59
C LEU A 32 5.60 7.51 -6.97
N LYS A 33 6.87 7.18 -6.88
CA LYS A 33 7.35 5.97 -6.20
C LYS A 33 8.49 6.33 -5.24
N THR A 34 8.57 5.58 -4.15
CA THR A 34 9.67 5.63 -3.19
C THR A 34 10.31 4.25 -3.04
N TRP A 35 11.62 4.21 -3.21
CA TRP A 35 12.47 3.09 -2.86
C TRP A 35 13.80 3.65 -2.34
N GLY A 36 13.84 3.96 -1.03
CA GLY A 36 14.94 4.71 -0.40
C GLY A 36 14.98 6.20 -0.79
N GLY A 37 14.65 6.53 -2.01
CA GLY A 37 14.47 7.89 -2.54
C GLY A 37 13.19 7.96 -3.36
N THR A 38 12.62 9.14 -3.47
CA THR A 38 11.37 9.36 -4.23
C THR A 38 11.67 9.91 -5.63
N TRP A 39 10.95 9.40 -6.61
CA TRP A 39 11.01 9.90 -8.00
C TRP A 39 9.61 9.92 -8.63
N THR A 40 9.49 10.72 -9.68
CA THR A 40 8.33 10.65 -10.57
C THR A 40 8.54 9.49 -11.53
N GLU A 41 7.75 8.45 -11.39
CA GLU A 41 7.81 7.29 -12.28
C GLU A 41 7.28 7.64 -13.65
N TYR A 42 6.18 8.38 -13.66
CA TYR A 42 5.51 8.73 -14.90
C TYR A 42 4.69 10.00 -14.77
N GLY A 43 4.43 10.64 -15.90
CA GLY A 43 3.38 11.64 -16.04
C GLY A 43 3.79 13.09 -15.99
N ALA A 44 2.83 13.91 -15.64
CA ALA A 44 2.94 15.36 -15.68
C ALA A 44 4.09 15.89 -14.81
N PRO A 45 4.83 16.91 -15.28
CA PRO A 45 6.10 17.32 -14.69
C PRO A 45 6.02 17.87 -13.26
N ASN A 46 4.83 18.09 -12.73
CA ASN A 46 4.61 18.70 -11.41
C ASN A 46 4.17 17.69 -10.34
N ALA A 47 4.37 16.40 -10.53
CA ALA A 47 3.89 15.38 -9.59
C ALA A 47 4.37 15.63 -8.15
N GLN A 48 5.68 15.80 -7.94
CA GLN A 48 6.23 16.05 -6.62
C GLN A 48 5.84 17.44 -6.03
N PRO A 49 5.92 18.56 -6.78
CA PRO A 49 5.41 19.83 -6.31
C PRO A 49 3.93 19.82 -5.92
N ASP A 50 3.09 19.15 -6.69
CA ASP A 50 1.66 19.06 -6.42
C ASP A 50 1.38 18.19 -5.19
N TRP A 51 2.11 17.08 -5.02
CA TRP A 51 2.07 16.29 -3.80
C TRP A 51 2.49 17.11 -2.58
N ASN A 52 3.60 17.84 -2.67
CA ASN A 52 4.07 18.69 -1.59
C ASN A 52 3.04 19.78 -1.22
N THR A 53 2.33 20.31 -2.21
CA THR A 53 1.24 21.28 -1.97
C THR A 53 0.12 20.66 -1.12
N PHE A 54 -0.27 19.43 -1.44
CA PHE A 54 -1.26 18.69 -0.65
C PHE A 54 -0.76 18.40 0.77
N VAL A 55 0.46 17.90 0.93
CA VAL A 55 1.08 17.64 2.24
C VAL A 55 1.12 18.91 3.10
N ASN A 56 1.57 20.03 2.51
CA ASN A 56 1.62 21.31 3.21
C ASN A 56 0.23 21.84 3.58
N TYR A 57 -0.77 21.61 2.73
CA TYR A 57 -2.16 21.95 3.07
C TYR A 57 -2.61 21.19 4.32
N VAL A 58 -2.42 19.87 4.36
CA VAL A 58 -2.79 19.04 5.52
C VAL A 58 -2.05 19.49 6.78
N ALA A 59 -0.75 19.75 6.68
CA ALA A 59 0.06 20.19 7.82
C ALA A 59 -0.35 21.57 8.38
N ALA A 60 -0.87 22.46 7.54
CA ALA A 60 -1.26 23.81 7.92
C ALA A 60 -2.72 23.96 8.37
N ASN A 61 -3.57 22.95 8.10
CA ASN A 61 -5.01 23.03 8.31
C ASN A 61 -5.51 21.83 9.11
N PRO A 62 -5.79 21.96 10.42
CA PRO A 62 -6.25 20.84 11.25
C PRO A 62 -7.50 20.14 10.68
N MET A 63 -7.43 18.83 10.50
CA MET A 63 -8.50 18.02 9.89
C MET A 63 -9.68 17.76 10.84
N VAL A 64 -9.53 18.01 12.14
CA VAL A 64 -10.68 18.06 13.07
C VAL A 64 -11.73 19.08 12.60
N ASN A 65 -11.32 20.09 11.85
CA ASN A 65 -12.24 21.02 11.18
C ASN A 65 -12.82 20.37 9.91
N GLN A 66 -14.14 20.19 9.89
CA GLN A 66 -14.83 19.53 8.78
C GLN A 66 -14.62 20.21 7.42
N ALA A 67 -14.49 21.54 7.38
CA ALA A 67 -14.27 22.26 6.12
C ALA A 67 -12.86 21.94 5.55
N ASN A 68 -11.84 21.86 6.40
CA ASN A 68 -10.48 21.48 6.01
C ASN A 68 -10.44 20.03 5.53
N TYR A 69 -11.11 19.15 6.27
CA TYR A 69 -11.23 17.74 5.88
C TYR A 69 -11.95 17.57 4.54
N ASN A 70 -13.05 18.27 4.31
CA ASN A 70 -13.78 18.22 3.03
C ASN A 70 -12.89 18.69 1.86
N GLN A 71 -12.06 19.70 2.06
CA GLN A 71 -11.08 20.13 1.06
C GLN A 71 -10.05 19.03 0.79
N ALA A 72 -9.47 18.43 1.83
CA ALA A 72 -8.54 17.31 1.68
C ALA A 72 -9.19 16.10 0.96
N LYS A 73 -10.42 15.75 1.35
CA LYS A 73 -11.24 14.69 0.74
C LYS A 73 -11.55 14.96 -0.75
N SER A 74 -11.58 16.23 -1.16
CA SER A 74 -11.75 16.56 -2.58
C SER A 74 -10.51 16.27 -3.43
N GLU A 75 -9.32 16.21 -2.81
CA GLU A 75 -8.03 15.98 -3.48
C GLU A 75 -7.44 14.58 -3.24
N TYR A 76 -7.90 13.89 -2.21
CA TYR A 76 -7.42 12.55 -1.84
C TYR A 76 -8.57 11.56 -1.71
N ASN A 77 -8.38 10.35 -2.18
CA ASN A 77 -9.32 9.24 -1.99
C ASN A 77 -9.11 8.64 -0.60
N MET A 78 -9.98 8.95 0.34
CA MET A 78 -9.87 8.51 1.73
C MET A 78 -9.97 7.00 1.88
N GLY A 79 -10.77 6.32 1.05
CA GLY A 79 -10.84 4.87 1.03
C GLY A 79 -9.50 4.24 0.62
N SER A 80 -8.83 4.81 -0.38
CA SER A 80 -7.49 4.34 -0.78
C SER A 80 -6.44 4.57 0.31
N LEU A 81 -6.53 5.68 1.05
CA LEU A 81 -5.66 5.93 2.20
C LEU A 81 -5.88 4.90 3.31
N ILE A 82 -7.14 4.69 3.67
CA ILE A 82 -7.51 3.70 4.70
C ILE A 82 -7.06 2.30 4.30
N ASP A 83 -7.42 1.84 3.10
CA ASP A 83 -7.10 0.48 2.64
C ASP A 83 -5.60 0.23 2.57
N TYR A 84 -4.82 1.22 2.12
CA TYR A 84 -3.37 1.09 2.03
C TYR A 84 -2.72 0.93 3.42
N PHE A 85 -3.03 1.81 4.37
CA PHE A 85 -2.48 1.74 5.72
C PHE A 85 -2.96 0.50 6.47
N LEU A 86 -4.25 0.19 6.36
CA LEU A 86 -4.84 -0.97 7.01
C LEU A 86 -4.25 -2.29 6.51
N LEU A 87 -4.10 -2.44 5.18
CA LEU A 87 -3.55 -3.67 4.62
C LEU A 87 -2.08 -3.85 5.02
N ASN A 88 -1.25 -2.80 4.89
CA ASN A 88 0.16 -2.88 5.30
C ASN A 88 0.32 -3.20 6.78
N ALA A 89 -0.53 -2.63 7.65
CA ALA A 89 -0.55 -2.96 9.08
C ALA A 89 -0.98 -4.42 9.32
N TYR A 90 -2.04 -4.88 8.64
CA TYR A 90 -2.56 -6.23 8.79
C TYR A 90 -1.54 -7.31 8.40
N VAL A 91 -0.87 -7.12 7.26
CA VAL A 91 0.13 -8.11 6.78
C VAL A 91 1.50 -7.91 7.42
N VAL A 92 1.64 -7.01 8.38
CA VAL A 92 2.92 -6.73 9.04
C VAL A 92 4.02 -6.41 8.02
N CYS A 93 3.73 -5.50 7.08
CA CYS A 93 4.68 -5.09 6.06
C CYS A 93 5.84 -4.33 6.70
N GLN A 94 7.07 -4.78 6.47
CA GLN A 94 8.26 -4.25 7.15
C GLN A 94 9.09 -3.29 6.28
N ASP A 95 8.79 -3.18 5.00
CA ASP A 95 9.53 -2.34 4.06
C ASP A 95 8.63 -1.38 3.27
N TRP A 96 7.78 -0.64 3.96
CA TRP A 96 6.89 0.33 3.38
C TRP A 96 7.16 1.76 3.89
N LEU A 97 6.57 2.76 3.22
CA LEU A 97 6.66 4.21 3.37
C LEU A 97 7.99 4.82 2.89
N ASN A 98 9.16 4.26 3.22
CA ASN A 98 10.46 4.64 2.65
C ASN A 98 10.96 3.67 1.58
N TRP A 99 10.29 2.52 1.43
CA TRP A 99 10.49 1.52 0.41
C TRP A 99 9.13 1.11 -0.16
N ASN A 100 9.08 0.63 -1.38
CA ASN A 100 7.92 0.00 -2.00
C ASN A 100 6.60 0.79 -1.86
N THR A 101 6.69 2.11 -1.79
CA THR A 101 5.51 2.98 -1.71
C THR A 101 5.25 3.65 -3.04
N ALA A 102 4.03 3.51 -3.55
CA ALA A 102 3.61 4.11 -4.80
C ALA A 102 2.25 4.82 -4.63
N TRP A 103 2.16 6.04 -5.17
CA TRP A 103 0.92 6.82 -5.16
C TRP A 103 0.78 7.67 -6.42
N TRP A 104 -0.45 7.89 -6.82
CA TRP A 104 -0.74 8.53 -8.08
C TRP A 104 -2.05 9.30 -8.06
N ARG A 105 -2.25 10.16 -9.03
CA ARG A 105 -3.56 10.72 -9.40
C ARG A 105 -3.69 10.88 -10.90
N GLY A 106 -4.91 10.66 -11.44
CA GLY A 106 -5.24 11.06 -12.80
C GLY A 106 -5.40 12.58 -12.91
N MET A 107 -5.19 13.11 -14.10
CA MET A 107 -5.32 14.55 -14.37
C MET A 107 -6.66 14.91 -15.01
N ASP A 108 -7.55 13.93 -15.25
CA ASP A 108 -8.91 14.20 -15.67
C ASP A 108 -9.66 14.97 -14.57
N PRO A 109 -10.20 16.15 -14.85
CA PRO A 109 -10.92 16.95 -13.86
C PRO A 109 -12.26 16.37 -13.41
N ASN A 110 -12.75 15.29 -14.03
CA ASN A 110 -14.07 14.73 -13.76
C ASN A 110 -14.09 13.86 -12.48
N GLY A 111 -14.59 14.40 -11.40
CA GLY A 111 -14.94 13.68 -10.17
C GLY A 111 -13.75 13.06 -9.41
N ASP A 112 -13.99 11.93 -8.80
CA ASP A 112 -13.05 11.18 -7.95
C ASP A 112 -11.78 10.71 -8.67
N LYS A 113 -11.79 10.69 -9.97
CA LYS A 113 -10.70 10.21 -10.78
C LYS A 113 -9.42 11.03 -10.63
N LYS A 114 -9.53 12.32 -10.32
CA LYS A 114 -8.38 13.22 -10.11
C LYS A 114 -7.75 13.14 -8.70
N LYS A 115 -8.25 12.32 -7.81
CA LYS A 115 -7.76 12.25 -6.43
C LYS A 115 -6.49 11.41 -6.31
N TRP A 116 -5.61 11.78 -5.38
CA TRP A 116 -4.49 10.95 -4.98
C TRP A 116 -4.95 9.60 -4.44
N ARG A 117 -4.20 8.54 -4.78
CA ARG A 117 -4.45 7.15 -4.38
C ARG A 117 -3.13 6.43 -4.19
N TYR A 118 -3.14 5.44 -3.32
CA TYR A 118 -2.03 4.48 -3.27
C TYR A 118 -2.21 3.34 -4.27
N THR A 119 -1.08 2.72 -4.58
CA THR A 119 -1.01 1.43 -5.26
C THR A 119 -0.10 0.51 -4.47
N LEU A 120 -0.52 -0.74 -4.27
CA LEU A 120 0.31 -1.75 -3.63
C LEU A 120 1.43 -2.18 -4.58
N TRP A 121 2.61 -2.27 -4.05
CA TRP A 121 3.80 -2.70 -4.79
C TRP A 121 4.72 -3.47 -3.86
N ASP A 122 5.26 -4.63 -4.37
CA ASP A 122 6.33 -5.40 -3.76
C ASP A 122 6.08 -5.80 -2.29
N MET A 123 5.04 -6.62 -2.10
CA MET A 123 4.55 -7.05 -0.77
C MET A 123 5.19 -8.35 -0.30
N ASP A 124 6.46 -8.62 -0.65
CA ASP A 124 7.15 -9.85 -0.31
C ASP A 124 7.73 -9.85 1.11
N ASN A 125 7.97 -8.68 1.70
CA ASN A 125 8.45 -8.55 3.09
C ASN A 125 7.27 -8.31 4.06
N THR A 126 6.43 -9.34 4.21
CA THR A 126 5.21 -9.32 5.03
C THR A 126 5.15 -10.51 5.97
N PHE A 127 4.23 -10.51 6.93
CA PHE A 127 3.99 -11.58 7.91
C PHE A 127 5.23 -11.94 8.74
N ASP A 128 6.05 -10.94 9.11
CA ASP A 128 7.34 -11.13 9.81
C ASP A 128 8.39 -11.93 9.03
N HIS A 129 8.20 -12.10 7.73
CA HIS A 129 9.16 -12.75 6.87
C HIS A 129 10.14 -11.74 6.26
N GLY A 130 11.43 -11.91 6.56
CA GLY A 130 12.49 -11.09 5.97
C GLY A 130 13.10 -10.06 6.92
N THR A 131 13.62 -8.97 6.35
CA THR A 131 14.36 -7.93 7.08
C THR A 131 13.49 -6.71 7.31
N ASN A 132 13.49 -6.22 8.55
CA ASN A 132 12.82 -4.97 8.90
C ASN A 132 13.61 -3.75 8.39
N TYR A 133 13.14 -3.11 7.35
CA TYR A 133 13.75 -1.91 6.76
C TYR A 133 13.27 -0.60 7.40
N THR A 134 12.24 -0.62 8.24
CA THR A 134 11.76 0.60 8.91
C THR A 134 12.76 1.10 9.96
N GLY A 135 13.70 0.26 10.37
CA GLY A 135 14.66 0.56 11.42
C GLY A 135 14.07 0.51 12.84
N ILE A 136 12.80 0.16 12.96
CA ILE A 136 12.11 0.01 14.23
C ILE A 136 12.23 -1.46 14.65
N PRO A 137 12.80 -1.78 15.84
CA PRO A 137 12.92 -3.17 16.27
C PRO A 137 11.57 -3.88 16.32
N SER A 138 11.45 -5.05 15.76
CA SER A 138 10.22 -5.86 15.79
C SER A 138 9.78 -6.25 17.22
N SER A 139 10.71 -6.15 18.18
CA SER A 139 10.45 -6.36 19.60
C SER A 139 9.89 -5.13 20.33
N ASP A 140 9.84 -3.97 19.69
CA ASP A 140 9.26 -2.77 20.26
C ASP A 140 7.73 -2.80 20.03
N PRO A 141 6.91 -2.87 21.08
CA PRO A 141 5.46 -2.90 20.93
C PRO A 141 4.89 -1.62 20.30
N ASP A 142 5.60 -0.49 20.43
CA ASP A 142 5.21 0.78 19.83
C ASP A 142 5.68 0.88 18.37
N ALA A 143 6.54 -0.02 17.94
CA ALA A 143 7.05 -0.12 16.58
C ALA A 143 6.24 -1.11 15.74
N SER A 144 5.18 -1.63 16.30
CA SER A 144 4.33 -2.57 15.57
C SER A 144 3.81 -1.93 14.29
N PRO A 145 4.02 -2.54 13.13
CA PRO A 145 3.35 -2.12 11.89
C PRO A 145 1.83 -2.11 12.01
N CYS A 146 1.29 -2.70 13.08
CA CYS A 146 -0.13 -2.61 13.41
C CYS A 146 -0.58 -1.21 13.86
N ASP A 147 0.36 -0.34 14.25
CA ASP A 147 0.09 1.07 14.53
C ASP A 147 1.00 1.99 13.71
N PRO A 148 0.62 2.29 12.46
CA PRO A 148 1.42 3.13 11.57
C PRO A 148 1.60 4.57 12.07
N SER A 149 0.78 5.03 13.02
CA SER A 149 0.87 6.39 13.57
C SER A 149 2.19 6.65 14.29
N THR A 150 2.87 5.61 14.76
CA THR A 150 4.16 5.69 15.45
C THR A 150 5.37 5.81 14.52
N LEU A 151 5.21 5.58 13.22
CA LEU A 151 6.31 5.54 12.26
C LEU A 151 6.91 6.91 11.91
N GLY A 152 6.35 8.00 12.39
CA GLY A 152 6.83 9.35 12.09
C GLY A 152 6.69 9.70 10.60
N ASN A 153 7.61 10.52 10.09
CA ASN A 153 7.62 10.88 8.66
C ASN A 153 8.57 9.97 7.86
N THR A 154 8.38 8.67 7.97
CA THR A 154 9.17 7.68 7.26
C THR A 154 9.08 7.91 5.75
N GLY A 155 10.23 7.90 5.07
CA GLY A 155 10.32 8.21 3.64
C GLY A 155 10.24 9.71 3.30
N GLY A 156 9.99 10.58 4.28
CA GLY A 156 10.03 12.05 4.11
C GLY A 156 8.91 12.63 3.24
N GLN A 157 7.92 11.83 2.84
CA GLN A 157 6.85 12.23 1.91
C GLN A 157 5.54 12.66 2.61
N GLY A 158 5.51 12.67 3.94
CA GLY A 158 4.36 13.13 4.70
C GLY A 158 3.24 12.10 4.85
N HIS A 159 3.44 10.84 4.50
CA HIS A 159 2.38 9.82 4.54
C HIS A 159 1.80 9.62 5.94
N VAL A 160 2.64 9.39 6.95
CA VAL A 160 2.20 9.22 8.34
C VAL A 160 1.67 10.52 8.94
N PRO A 161 2.30 11.69 8.76
CA PRO A 161 1.70 12.97 9.13
C PRO A 161 0.28 13.19 8.55
N ILE A 162 0.06 12.84 7.28
CA ILE A 162 -1.28 12.91 6.67
C ILE A 162 -2.23 11.95 7.39
N TRP A 163 -1.83 10.69 7.59
CA TRP A 163 -2.62 9.69 8.28
C TRP A 163 -3.04 10.15 9.68
N ASN A 164 -2.08 10.60 10.48
CA ASN A 164 -2.31 11.07 11.84
C ASN A 164 -3.28 12.25 11.88
N GLU A 165 -3.12 13.19 10.95
CA GLU A 165 -3.99 14.36 10.89
C GLU A 165 -5.41 13.98 10.43
N MET A 166 -5.57 13.06 9.48
CA MET A 166 -6.89 12.54 9.08
C MET A 166 -7.61 11.83 10.22
N LEU A 167 -6.90 11.06 11.05
CA LEU A 167 -7.49 10.37 12.22
C LEU A 167 -8.10 11.34 13.25
N THR A 168 -7.73 12.63 13.25
CA THR A 168 -8.34 13.63 14.12
C THR A 168 -9.76 14.00 13.69
N ASN A 169 -10.15 13.69 12.44
CA ASN A 169 -11.50 13.90 11.94
C ASN A 169 -12.40 12.71 12.25
N GLN A 170 -13.56 12.98 12.86
CA GLN A 170 -14.47 11.91 13.30
C GLN A 170 -15.02 11.07 12.13
N GLU A 171 -15.32 11.69 10.99
CA GLU A 171 -15.82 10.97 9.81
C GLU A 171 -14.76 9.99 9.29
N PHE A 172 -13.50 10.44 9.16
CA PHE A 172 -12.41 9.56 8.73
C PHE A 172 -12.14 8.43 9.72
N HIS A 173 -12.16 8.73 11.02
CA HIS A 173 -11.97 7.74 12.07
C HIS A 173 -13.06 6.67 12.03
N ASP A 174 -14.32 7.08 11.88
CA ASP A 174 -15.44 6.13 11.79
C ASP A 174 -15.36 5.28 10.52
N ASP A 175 -15.02 5.88 9.37
CA ASP A 175 -14.78 5.16 8.12
C ASP A 175 -13.65 4.11 8.27
N TYR A 176 -12.55 4.48 8.95
CA TYR A 176 -11.45 3.57 9.22
C TYR A 176 -11.88 2.37 10.09
N ILE A 177 -12.59 2.61 11.20
CA ILE A 177 -13.07 1.53 12.09
C ILE A 177 -14.06 0.62 11.36
N ASN A 178 -15.01 1.19 10.62
CA ASN A 178 -15.97 0.41 9.84
C ASN A 178 -15.26 -0.43 8.78
N ARG A 179 -14.29 0.16 8.06
CA ARG A 179 -13.54 -0.56 7.04
C ARG A 179 -12.72 -1.71 7.63
N TRP A 180 -12.12 -1.48 8.81
CA TRP A 180 -11.41 -2.54 9.54
C TRP A 180 -12.32 -3.72 9.87
N GLN A 181 -13.52 -3.44 10.38
CA GLN A 181 -14.51 -4.48 10.70
C GLN A 181 -14.94 -5.25 9.44
N ASP A 182 -15.22 -4.55 8.34
CA ASP A 182 -15.61 -5.19 7.09
C ASP A 182 -14.52 -6.12 6.55
N LEU A 183 -13.28 -5.67 6.55
CA LEU A 183 -12.15 -6.46 6.08
C LEU A 183 -11.84 -7.63 7.00
N ALA A 184 -11.81 -7.43 8.31
CA ALA A 184 -11.53 -8.49 9.29
C ALA A 184 -12.61 -9.59 9.33
N ASN A 185 -13.86 -9.23 9.07
CA ASN A 185 -14.96 -10.20 8.97
C ASN A 185 -15.14 -10.77 7.55
N GLY A 186 -14.40 -10.29 6.58
CA GLY A 186 -14.47 -10.69 5.18
C GLY A 186 -13.13 -11.22 4.66
N PRO A 187 -12.51 -10.53 3.70
CA PRO A 187 -11.34 -11.02 2.98
C PRO A 187 -10.08 -11.15 3.84
N LEU A 188 -9.99 -10.48 4.98
CA LEU A 188 -8.87 -10.61 5.92
C LEU A 188 -9.22 -11.49 7.13
N SER A 189 -10.36 -12.18 7.11
CA SER A 189 -10.65 -13.15 8.15
C SER A 189 -9.68 -14.33 8.08
N CYS A 190 -9.32 -14.88 9.24
CA CYS A 190 -8.42 -16.03 9.34
C CYS A 190 -8.85 -17.18 8.42
N THR A 191 -10.14 -17.52 8.43
CA THR A 191 -10.69 -18.59 7.59
C THR A 191 -10.50 -18.32 6.10
N PHE A 192 -10.75 -17.09 5.64
CA PHE A 192 -10.60 -16.73 4.24
C PHE A 192 -9.13 -16.72 3.83
N MET A 193 -8.26 -16.14 4.64
CA MET A 193 -6.82 -16.06 4.36
C MET A 193 -6.18 -17.45 4.29
N ILE A 194 -6.52 -18.36 5.24
CA ILE A 194 -6.04 -19.75 5.20
C ILE A 194 -6.56 -20.46 3.94
N HIS A 195 -7.84 -20.27 3.59
CA HIS A 195 -8.39 -20.88 2.38
C HIS A 195 -7.67 -20.42 1.10
N ILE A 196 -7.34 -19.14 1.00
CA ILE A 196 -6.55 -18.61 -0.14
C ILE A 196 -5.14 -19.21 -0.14
N LEU A 197 -4.47 -19.25 1.01
CA LEU A 197 -3.14 -19.87 1.14
C LEU A 197 -3.16 -21.34 0.71
N ASP A 198 -4.10 -22.13 1.23
CA ASP A 198 -4.26 -23.55 0.87
C ASP A 198 -4.50 -23.71 -0.64
N SER A 199 -5.30 -22.82 -1.24
CA SER A 199 -5.57 -22.84 -2.68
C SER A 199 -4.32 -22.54 -3.50
N MET A 200 -3.50 -21.59 -3.08
CA MET A 200 -2.22 -21.26 -3.71
C MET A 200 -1.22 -22.42 -3.59
N ILE A 201 -1.08 -22.98 -2.40
CA ILE A 201 -0.22 -24.14 -2.14
C ILE A 201 -0.64 -25.33 -3.03
N ALA A 202 -1.94 -25.64 -3.11
CA ALA A 202 -2.43 -26.73 -3.92
C ALA A 202 -2.08 -26.61 -5.42
N VAL A 203 -1.94 -25.38 -5.93
CA VAL A 203 -1.53 -25.12 -7.32
C VAL A 203 -0.04 -25.38 -7.53
N ILE A 204 0.82 -24.97 -6.61
CA ILE A 204 2.28 -25.02 -6.81
C ILE A 204 2.94 -26.27 -6.21
N ASP A 205 2.34 -26.88 -5.18
CA ASP A 205 2.91 -28.04 -4.47
C ASP A 205 3.28 -29.22 -5.39
N PRO A 206 2.51 -29.59 -6.42
CA PRO A 206 2.90 -30.65 -7.35
C PRO A 206 4.22 -30.41 -8.10
N GLU A 207 4.60 -29.16 -8.29
CA GLU A 207 5.83 -28.80 -9.00
C GLU A 207 7.03 -28.59 -8.05
N MET A 208 6.81 -28.50 -6.75
CA MET A 208 7.87 -28.22 -5.77
C MET A 208 8.95 -29.29 -5.69
N PRO A 209 8.68 -30.61 -5.78
CA PRO A 209 9.75 -31.61 -5.83
C PRO A 209 10.71 -31.41 -7.01
N ARG A 210 10.18 -31.01 -8.17
CA ARG A 210 10.96 -30.71 -9.36
C ARG A 210 11.73 -29.40 -9.24
N GLN A 211 11.10 -28.39 -8.68
CA GLN A 211 11.72 -27.10 -8.36
C GLN A 211 12.95 -27.31 -7.46
N ILE A 212 12.78 -28.02 -6.37
CA ILE A 212 13.82 -28.28 -5.38
C ILE A 212 14.96 -29.14 -5.97
N THR A 213 14.63 -30.16 -6.77
CA THR A 213 15.63 -30.98 -7.44
C THR A 213 16.50 -30.17 -8.40
N THR A 214 15.93 -29.17 -9.06
CA THR A 214 16.62 -28.37 -10.09
C THR A 214 17.42 -27.21 -9.46
N TRP A 215 16.87 -26.55 -8.48
CA TRP A 215 17.39 -25.28 -7.94
C TRP A 215 17.85 -25.36 -6.49
N GLY A 216 17.64 -26.49 -5.84
CA GLY A 216 17.94 -26.70 -4.42
C GLY A 216 16.78 -26.32 -3.52
N GLY A 217 16.91 -26.66 -2.25
CA GLY A 217 15.90 -26.42 -1.22
C GLY A 217 15.55 -27.68 -0.45
N ASN A 218 14.52 -27.61 0.38
CA ASN A 218 14.04 -28.72 1.20
C ASN A 218 12.51 -28.77 1.17
N TYR A 219 11.96 -29.86 0.67
CA TYR A 219 10.51 -30.02 0.53
C TYR A 219 9.78 -30.03 1.88
N ALA A 220 10.37 -30.60 2.92
CA ALA A 220 9.78 -30.58 4.25
C ALA A 220 9.74 -29.17 4.85
N ALA A 221 10.73 -28.33 4.54
CA ALA A 221 10.74 -26.91 4.93
C ALA A 221 9.74 -26.07 4.10
N TRP A 222 9.42 -26.51 2.89
CA TRP A 222 8.38 -25.90 2.08
C TRP A 222 6.98 -26.16 2.68
N GLN A 223 6.76 -27.34 3.28
CA GLN A 223 5.47 -27.75 3.85
C GLN A 223 5.28 -27.29 5.30
N SER A 224 6.30 -26.76 5.96
CA SER A 224 6.26 -26.30 7.35
C SER A 224 5.85 -24.84 7.48
#